data_ef210c89819f7b768febffbd1b5879be
#
_entry.id   ef210c89819f7b768febffbd1b5879be
#
_cell.length_a   1.000
_cell.length_b   1.000
_cell.length_c   1.000
_cell.angle_alpha   90.00
_cell.angle_beta   90.00
_cell.angle_gamma   90.00
#
_symmetry.space_group_name_H-M   'P 1'
#
loop_
_entity.id
_entity.type
_entity.pdbx_description
1 polymer ?
#
loop_
_entity_poly.entity_id
_entity_poly.type
_entity_poly.pdbx_seq_one_letter_code
_entity_poly.pdbx_strand_id
1 'polypeptide(L)'
;MTQFRTLAAAAAAALTLSLAVATPAQAAPKSSFKVCWTIYAGWMPWEYAASSGIVAKWADKYGIKVDVVQVNDYIESINQYTAGGFDACAMTNMDALTIPAAGGVDSTALIVGDFSNGNDGIVLKGEGKTLADLKGLPVNLVELSVSHYLLARGLESVGLSERDIKVVNTSDADLVAAFATSGVQAVATWNPLLAEVTAMPKVSKVFDSGQIPGEIIDLMVVNTRTLGDNPALGKALAGAWYEVMSVMSADTPAGEAARTHMAAAAGTDLVGYEAQLAATRMFYSAAEALAFTESAALPATMTKVAEFSFKHGLLGEGARSADAVGMSFPGGTTGNAANVKLRFDPTYMRMAADGKLD
;
A
#
# COMPACT_ATOMS: atom_id res chain seq x y z
N MET A 1 -93.07 -43.93 14.11
CA MET A 1 -92.19 -44.44 15.13
C MET A 1 -91.10 -45.20 14.42
N THR A 2 -90.01 -44.69 14.13
CA THR A 2 -88.71 -45.43 13.91
C THR A 2 -87.66 -44.38 13.61
N GLN A 3 -86.64 -44.32 14.44
CA GLN A 3 -85.51 -43.42 14.35
C GLN A 3 -84.50 -43.98 13.36
N PHE A 4 -84.02 -43.14 12.43
CA PHE A 4 -82.83 -43.42 11.66
C PHE A 4 -81.68 -42.60 12.19
N ARG A 5 -80.61 -43.29 12.71
CA ARG A 5 -79.33 -42.75 13.07
C ARG A 5 -78.49 -42.75 11.83
N THR A 6 -78.08 -41.60 11.38
CA THR A 6 -76.98 -41.45 10.37
C THR A 6 -75.67 -41.21 11.05
N LEU A 7 -74.67 -42.11 10.84
CA LEU A 7 -73.29 -41.94 11.20
C LEU A 7 -72.63 -41.02 10.16
N ALA A 8 -72.06 -39.93 10.65
CA ALA A 8 -71.14 -39.08 9.84
C ALA A 8 -69.73 -39.54 10.11
N ALA A 9 -69.03 -40.07 9.08
CA ALA A 9 -67.62 -40.38 9.13
C ALA A 9 -66.79 -39.10 8.80
N ALA A 10 -66.03 -38.59 9.74
CA ALA A 10 -65.11 -37.48 9.53
C ALA A 10 -63.77 -38.03 9.02
N ALA A 11 -63.46 -37.74 7.77
CA ALA A 11 -62.07 -38.00 7.20
C ALA A 11 -61.20 -36.84 7.56
N ALA A 12 -60.23 -37.07 8.45
CA ALA A 12 -59.15 -36.11 8.75
C ALA A 12 -58.05 -36.26 7.69
N ALA A 13 -57.95 -35.28 6.79
CA ALA A 13 -56.82 -35.15 5.88
C ALA A 13 -55.69 -34.44 6.59
N ALA A 14 -54.63 -35.19 6.91
CA ALA A 14 -53.37 -34.63 7.44
C ALA A 14 -52.59 -33.97 6.31
N LEU A 15 -52.60 -32.64 6.24
CA LEU A 15 -51.70 -31.86 5.38
C LEU A 15 -50.31 -31.84 6.06
N THR A 16 -49.39 -32.63 5.57
CA THR A 16 -47.94 -32.52 5.91
C THR A 16 -47.36 -31.34 5.13
N LEU A 17 -47.23 -30.19 5.79
CA LEU A 17 -46.47 -29.04 5.29
C LEU A 17 -44.98 -29.40 5.35
N SER A 18 -44.39 -29.76 4.20
CA SER A 18 -42.94 -29.90 4.07
C SER A 18 -42.31 -28.50 4.08
N LEU A 19 -41.78 -28.05 5.22
CA LEU A 19 -40.89 -26.89 5.25
C LEU A 19 -39.64 -27.25 4.47
N ALA A 20 -39.54 -26.80 3.21
CA ALA A 20 -38.31 -26.75 2.48
C ALA A 20 -37.39 -25.72 3.19
N VAL A 21 -36.43 -26.19 3.96
CA VAL A 21 -35.35 -25.36 4.49
C VAL A 21 -34.56 -24.90 3.26
N ALA A 22 -34.81 -23.67 2.82
CA ALA A 22 -34.01 -23.03 1.81
C ALA A 22 -32.59 -22.86 2.40
N THR A 23 -31.66 -23.70 1.99
CA THR A 23 -30.24 -23.45 2.23
C THR A 23 -29.91 -22.11 1.60
N PRO A 24 -29.29 -21.15 2.34
CA PRO A 24 -28.89 -19.91 1.73
C PRO A 24 -28.00 -20.24 0.54
N ALA A 25 -28.37 -19.76 -0.63
CA ALA A 25 -27.55 -19.90 -1.83
C ALA A 25 -26.23 -19.24 -1.52
N GLN A 26 -25.17 -20.03 -1.41
CA GLN A 26 -23.81 -19.52 -1.23
C GLN A 26 -23.48 -18.69 -2.46
N ALA A 27 -23.29 -17.39 -2.28
CA ALA A 27 -22.92 -16.52 -3.38
C ALA A 27 -21.71 -17.12 -4.11
N ALA A 28 -21.75 -17.14 -5.43
CA ALA A 28 -20.63 -17.62 -6.22
C ALA A 28 -19.35 -16.86 -5.82
N PRO A 29 -18.21 -17.54 -5.70
CA PRO A 29 -16.96 -16.89 -5.36
C PRO A 29 -16.69 -15.71 -6.30
N LYS A 30 -16.22 -14.59 -5.76
CA LYS A 30 -15.82 -13.42 -6.54
C LYS A 30 -14.72 -13.85 -7.50
N SER A 31 -14.86 -13.54 -8.79
CA SER A 31 -13.90 -13.93 -9.83
C SER A 31 -13.28 -12.73 -10.57
N SER A 32 -13.65 -11.50 -10.20
CA SER A 32 -13.11 -10.27 -10.79
C SER A 32 -12.70 -9.31 -9.69
N PHE A 33 -11.48 -8.80 -9.77
CA PHE A 33 -10.84 -7.98 -8.74
C PHE A 33 -10.25 -6.73 -9.33
N LYS A 34 -10.23 -5.64 -8.54
CA LYS A 34 -9.61 -4.37 -8.90
C LYS A 34 -8.46 -4.08 -7.94
N VAL A 35 -7.33 -3.68 -8.51
CA VAL A 35 -6.11 -3.33 -7.78
C VAL A 35 -5.72 -1.91 -8.12
N CYS A 36 -5.56 -1.03 -7.13
CA CYS A 36 -5.08 0.34 -7.36
C CYS A 36 -3.59 0.50 -7.09
N TRP A 37 -3.00 1.44 -7.78
CA TRP A 37 -1.64 1.92 -7.58
C TRP A 37 -1.52 3.38 -8.06
N THR A 38 -0.48 4.07 -7.63
CA THR A 38 -0.16 5.44 -8.05
C THR A 38 1.27 5.53 -8.55
N ILE A 39 1.64 6.61 -9.22
CA ILE A 39 2.99 6.78 -9.76
C ILE A 39 3.99 6.95 -8.62
N TYR A 40 4.86 5.96 -8.51
CA TYR A 40 6.03 5.91 -7.65
C TYR A 40 7.04 4.93 -8.26
N ALA A 41 8.33 5.21 -8.18
CA ALA A 41 9.34 4.41 -8.86
C ALA A 41 9.27 2.91 -8.54
N GLY A 42 9.05 2.55 -7.27
CA GLY A 42 8.92 1.17 -6.80
C GLY A 42 7.59 0.52 -7.18
N TRP A 43 6.56 1.28 -7.61
CA TRP A 43 5.26 0.72 -8.01
C TRP A 43 5.04 0.66 -9.51
N MET A 44 5.93 1.24 -10.32
CA MET A 44 5.90 1.12 -11.79
C MET A 44 5.85 -0.31 -12.31
N PRO A 45 6.39 -1.33 -11.60
CA PRO A 45 6.20 -2.72 -11.97
C PRO A 45 4.75 -3.17 -12.14
N TRP A 46 3.79 -2.55 -11.44
CA TRP A 46 2.35 -2.88 -11.59
C TRP A 46 1.79 -2.40 -12.94
N GLU A 47 2.24 -1.23 -13.41
CA GLU A 47 1.92 -0.78 -14.77
C GLU A 47 2.44 -1.77 -15.82
N TYR A 48 3.74 -2.09 -15.72
CA TYR A 48 4.36 -3.03 -16.66
C TYR A 48 3.71 -4.42 -16.59
N ALA A 49 3.40 -4.93 -15.41
CA ALA A 49 2.71 -6.22 -15.25
C ALA A 49 1.34 -6.25 -15.94
N ALA A 50 0.62 -5.13 -15.91
CA ALA A 50 -0.67 -5.00 -16.58
C ALA A 50 -0.52 -4.87 -18.09
N SER A 51 0.31 -3.94 -18.58
CA SER A 51 0.48 -3.62 -20.00
C SER A 51 1.17 -4.75 -20.79
N SER A 52 2.10 -5.49 -20.17
CA SER A 52 2.79 -6.64 -20.78
C SER A 52 1.95 -7.94 -20.78
N GLY A 53 0.79 -7.95 -20.12
CA GLY A 53 -0.07 -9.14 -20.00
C GLY A 53 0.36 -10.13 -18.90
N ILE A 54 1.36 -9.82 -18.09
CA ILE A 54 1.81 -10.67 -16.98
C ILE A 54 0.69 -10.86 -15.95
N VAL A 55 -0.02 -9.77 -15.58
CA VAL A 55 -1.19 -9.87 -14.69
C VAL A 55 -2.26 -10.79 -15.27
N ALA A 56 -2.60 -10.62 -16.54
CA ALA A 56 -3.60 -11.46 -17.21
C ALA A 56 -3.19 -12.94 -17.20
N LYS A 57 -1.93 -13.24 -17.52
CA LYS A 57 -1.39 -14.61 -17.49
C LYS A 57 -1.57 -15.27 -16.12
N TRP A 58 -1.22 -14.59 -15.05
CA TRP A 58 -1.34 -15.13 -13.70
C TRP A 58 -2.79 -15.21 -13.22
N ALA A 59 -3.63 -14.25 -13.60
CA ALA A 59 -5.06 -14.26 -13.29
C ALA A 59 -5.77 -15.44 -14.00
N ASP A 60 -5.50 -15.63 -15.29
CA ASP A 60 -6.06 -16.74 -16.09
C ASP A 60 -5.66 -18.10 -15.53
N LYS A 61 -4.41 -18.26 -15.07
CA LYS A 61 -3.92 -19.47 -14.42
C LYS A 61 -4.80 -19.92 -13.25
N TYR A 62 -5.38 -18.95 -12.52
CA TYR A 62 -6.25 -19.24 -11.37
C TYR A 62 -7.74 -19.02 -11.65
N GLY A 63 -8.12 -18.81 -12.90
CA GLY A 63 -9.53 -18.66 -13.32
C GLY A 63 -10.19 -17.40 -12.80
N ILE A 64 -9.43 -16.32 -12.59
CA ILE A 64 -9.91 -15.01 -12.13
C ILE A 64 -9.57 -13.91 -13.13
N LYS A 65 -10.14 -12.72 -12.91
CA LYS A 65 -9.76 -11.49 -13.62
C LYS A 65 -9.22 -10.49 -12.62
N VAL A 66 -8.13 -9.81 -12.98
CA VAL A 66 -7.53 -8.74 -12.20
C VAL A 66 -7.37 -7.51 -13.09
N ASP A 67 -7.99 -6.42 -12.67
CA ASP A 67 -7.92 -5.11 -13.31
C ASP A 67 -6.99 -4.21 -12.47
N VAL A 68 -5.86 -3.82 -13.04
CA VAL A 68 -4.86 -2.96 -12.37
C VAL A 68 -5.07 -1.53 -12.84
N VAL A 69 -5.44 -0.65 -11.93
CA VAL A 69 -5.90 0.71 -12.21
C VAL A 69 -4.95 1.73 -11.58
N GLN A 70 -4.37 2.59 -12.41
CA GLN A 70 -3.66 3.76 -11.93
C GLN A 70 -4.66 4.81 -11.43
N VAL A 71 -4.40 5.36 -10.26
CA VAL A 71 -5.08 6.53 -9.70
C VAL A 71 -4.08 7.67 -9.63
N ASN A 72 -4.48 8.89 -9.95
CA ASN A 72 -3.56 10.02 -10.05
C ASN A 72 -3.22 10.67 -8.70
N ASP A 73 -4.07 10.49 -7.70
CA ASP A 73 -3.87 11.03 -6.35
C ASP A 73 -3.66 9.87 -5.37
N TYR A 74 -2.57 9.95 -4.64
CA TYR A 74 -2.13 8.86 -3.75
C TYR A 74 -3.12 8.61 -2.61
N ILE A 75 -3.50 9.64 -1.88
CA ILE A 75 -4.41 9.49 -0.73
C ILE A 75 -5.81 9.07 -1.19
N GLU A 76 -6.28 9.59 -2.34
CA GLU A 76 -7.55 9.19 -2.93
C GLU A 76 -7.56 7.70 -3.30
N SER A 77 -6.45 7.15 -3.80
CA SER A 77 -6.36 5.71 -4.12
C SER A 77 -6.60 4.84 -2.87
N ILE A 78 -6.02 5.23 -1.74
CA ILE A 78 -6.18 4.53 -0.45
C ILE A 78 -7.60 4.71 0.11
N ASN A 79 -8.17 5.92 -0.03
CA ASN A 79 -9.56 6.19 0.37
C ASN A 79 -10.55 5.32 -0.41
N GLN A 80 -10.37 5.18 -1.72
CA GLN A 80 -11.19 4.30 -2.56
C GLN A 80 -11.03 2.82 -2.17
N TYR A 81 -9.81 2.37 -1.87
CA TYR A 81 -9.58 1.04 -1.30
C TYR A 81 -10.32 0.86 0.04
N THR A 82 -10.19 1.81 0.94
CA THR A 82 -10.82 1.80 2.27
C THR A 82 -12.35 1.76 2.17
N ALA A 83 -12.91 2.46 1.18
CA ALA A 83 -14.34 2.45 0.87
C ALA A 83 -14.82 1.17 0.14
N GLY A 84 -13.91 0.25 -0.21
CA GLY A 84 -14.23 -1.00 -0.91
C GLY A 84 -14.38 -0.88 -2.43
N GLY A 85 -13.90 0.22 -3.02
CA GLY A 85 -13.84 0.42 -4.48
C GLY A 85 -12.77 -0.44 -5.15
N PHE A 86 -11.75 -0.83 -4.40
CA PHE A 86 -10.66 -1.72 -4.81
C PHE A 86 -10.51 -2.88 -3.82
N ASP A 87 -10.04 -4.02 -4.31
CA ASP A 87 -9.76 -5.22 -3.51
C ASP A 87 -8.35 -5.21 -2.92
N ALA A 88 -7.44 -4.55 -3.62
CA ALA A 88 -6.05 -4.35 -3.22
C ALA A 88 -5.57 -2.97 -3.69
N CYS A 89 -4.52 -2.44 -3.05
CA CYS A 89 -3.90 -1.18 -3.41
C CYS A 89 -2.43 -1.14 -3.01
N ALA A 90 -1.58 -0.52 -3.84
CA ALA A 90 -0.22 -0.18 -3.45
C ALA A 90 -0.24 1.02 -2.49
N MET A 91 0.42 0.90 -1.35
CA MET A 91 0.54 1.98 -0.36
C MET A 91 1.71 1.74 0.59
N THR A 92 2.13 2.79 1.29
CA THR A 92 3.21 2.66 2.28
C THR A 92 2.70 2.01 3.57
N ASN A 93 3.64 1.52 4.37
CA ASN A 93 3.36 0.92 5.68
C ASN A 93 2.63 1.87 6.64
N MET A 94 2.99 3.16 6.64
CA MET A 94 2.35 4.16 7.47
C MET A 94 0.90 4.37 7.04
N ASP A 95 0.67 4.58 5.75
CA ASP A 95 -0.66 4.90 5.24
C ASP A 95 -1.60 3.68 5.32
N ALA A 96 -1.06 2.46 5.22
CA ALA A 96 -1.79 1.22 5.51
C ALA A 96 -2.28 1.14 6.96
N LEU A 97 -1.50 1.67 7.91
CA LEU A 97 -1.89 1.73 9.31
C LEU A 97 -2.92 2.86 9.56
N THR A 98 -2.67 4.05 9.02
CA THR A 98 -3.40 5.27 9.41
C THR A 98 -4.71 5.46 8.68
N ILE A 99 -4.88 4.89 7.48
CA ILE A 99 -6.10 5.08 6.71
C ILE A 99 -6.99 3.83 6.77
N PRO A 100 -6.70 2.70 6.10
CA PRO A 100 -7.61 1.56 6.18
C PRO A 100 -7.64 0.91 7.56
N ALA A 101 -6.49 0.64 8.19
CA ALA A 101 -6.48 -0.09 9.45
C ALA A 101 -7.06 0.74 10.61
N ALA A 102 -6.72 2.02 10.76
CA ALA A 102 -7.32 2.91 11.73
C ALA A 102 -8.81 3.17 11.42
N GLY A 103 -9.19 3.19 10.15
CA GLY A 103 -10.58 3.25 9.68
C GLY A 103 -11.39 1.95 9.89
N GLY A 104 -10.76 0.89 10.44
CA GLY A 104 -11.42 -0.38 10.78
C GLY A 104 -11.41 -1.42 9.67
N VAL A 105 -10.81 -1.14 8.51
CA VAL A 105 -10.66 -2.10 7.40
C VAL A 105 -9.51 -3.05 7.71
N ASP A 106 -9.82 -4.33 7.90
CA ASP A 106 -8.81 -5.38 8.11
C ASP A 106 -8.07 -5.64 6.79
N SER A 107 -6.78 -5.33 6.79
CA SER A 107 -5.92 -5.30 5.61
C SER A 107 -4.69 -6.19 5.79
N THR A 108 -4.30 -6.87 4.72
CA THR A 108 -3.11 -7.74 4.67
C THR A 108 -2.09 -7.16 3.71
N ALA A 109 -0.90 -6.83 4.20
CA ALA A 109 0.28 -6.60 3.38
C ALA A 109 0.70 -7.95 2.78
N LEU A 110 0.26 -8.17 1.56
CA LEU A 110 0.47 -9.39 0.78
C LEU A 110 1.89 -9.50 0.26
N ILE A 111 2.43 -8.35 -0.18
CA ILE A 111 3.77 -8.22 -0.72
C ILE A 111 4.42 -7.01 -0.04
N VAL A 112 5.63 -7.20 0.44
CA VAL A 112 6.57 -6.14 0.78
C VAL A 112 7.49 -6.00 -0.42
N GLY A 113 7.30 -4.94 -1.20
CA GLY A 113 7.96 -4.78 -2.51
C GLY A 113 9.35 -4.22 -2.40
N ASP A 114 9.52 -3.24 -1.53
CA ASP A 114 10.75 -2.49 -1.34
C ASP A 114 10.67 -1.60 -0.09
N PHE A 115 11.72 -0.84 0.15
CA PHE A 115 11.70 0.33 1.00
C PHE A 115 12.45 1.50 0.36
N SER A 116 11.99 2.70 0.63
CA SER A 116 12.64 3.93 0.19
C SER A 116 14.02 4.08 0.82
N ASN A 117 15.02 4.35 0.01
CA ASN A 117 16.43 4.49 0.41
C ASN A 117 17.09 5.67 -0.30
N GLY A 118 16.45 6.83 -0.23
CA GLY A 118 16.80 8.05 -0.93
C GLY A 118 15.72 8.51 -1.92
N ASN A 119 14.63 7.74 -2.08
CA ASN A 119 13.54 7.98 -3.03
C ASN A 119 12.50 8.97 -2.51
N ASP A 120 12.43 9.15 -1.20
CA ASP A 120 11.70 10.23 -0.53
C ASP A 120 12.69 11.27 -0.03
N GLY A 121 12.39 12.56 -0.19
CA GLY A 121 13.33 13.62 0.18
C GLY A 121 12.69 14.95 0.50
N ILE A 122 13.48 15.79 1.18
CA ILE A 122 13.14 17.16 1.53
C ILE A 122 14.05 18.10 0.71
N VAL A 123 13.45 19.02 -0.02
CA VAL A 123 14.15 19.96 -0.89
C VAL A 123 13.83 21.39 -0.50
N LEU A 124 14.86 22.22 -0.35
CA LEU A 124 14.76 23.66 -0.11
C LEU A 124 15.27 24.45 -1.31
N LYS A 125 14.65 25.59 -1.58
CA LYS A 125 15.21 26.62 -2.47
C LYS A 125 16.42 27.27 -1.83
N GLY A 126 17.45 27.48 -2.62
CA GLY A 126 18.76 28.02 -2.23
C GLY A 126 19.84 26.97 -2.26
N GLU A 127 21.06 27.40 -2.61
CA GLU A 127 22.26 26.56 -2.62
C GLU A 127 22.85 26.44 -1.21
N GLY A 128 23.41 25.29 -0.88
CA GLY A 128 24.09 25.06 0.39
C GLY A 128 23.18 25.05 1.62
N LYS A 129 21.87 24.83 1.43
CA LYS A 129 20.90 24.73 2.51
C LYS A 129 21.05 23.41 3.26
N THR A 130 20.62 23.44 4.52
CA THR A 130 20.61 22.31 5.46
C THR A 130 19.21 22.14 6.06
N LEU A 131 18.95 21.06 6.78
CA LEU A 131 17.70 20.86 7.54
C LEU A 131 17.40 21.99 8.54
N ALA A 132 18.44 22.58 9.14
CA ALA A 132 18.26 23.69 10.08
C ALA A 132 17.66 24.95 9.44
N ASP A 133 17.83 25.13 8.13
CA ASP A 133 17.25 26.23 7.37
C ASP A 133 15.72 26.10 7.18
N LEU A 134 15.11 24.98 7.53
CA LEU A 134 13.66 24.81 7.54
C LEU A 134 12.99 25.65 8.62
N LYS A 135 13.71 26.03 9.68
CA LYS A 135 13.12 26.74 10.83
C LYS A 135 12.40 28.01 10.40
N GLY A 136 11.13 28.09 10.75
CA GLY A 136 10.24 29.23 10.43
C GLY A 136 9.65 29.18 9.02
N LEU A 137 10.00 28.19 8.19
CA LEU A 137 9.50 28.11 6.82
C LEU A 137 8.20 27.31 6.70
N PRO A 138 7.35 27.63 5.70
CA PRO A 138 6.34 26.70 5.23
C PRO A 138 7.01 25.56 4.44
N VAL A 139 6.55 24.32 4.68
CA VAL A 139 6.95 23.12 3.96
C VAL A 139 5.72 22.50 3.31
N ASN A 140 5.70 22.44 1.99
CA ASN A 140 4.60 21.85 1.24
C ASN A 140 4.84 20.34 1.07
N LEU A 141 3.82 19.55 1.35
CA LEU A 141 3.85 18.09 1.25
C LEU A 141 2.42 17.54 1.27
N VAL A 142 2.25 16.27 0.98
CA VAL A 142 1.00 15.56 1.25
C VAL A 142 0.90 15.36 2.76
N GLU A 143 0.07 16.18 3.41
CA GLU A 143 -0.03 16.22 4.88
C GLU A 143 -0.56 14.88 5.42
N LEU A 144 -0.01 14.45 6.57
CA LEU A 144 -0.37 13.21 7.26
C LEU A 144 -0.04 11.92 6.49
N SER A 145 0.71 12.02 5.38
CA SER A 145 1.26 10.88 4.64
C SER A 145 2.69 10.54 5.10
N VAL A 146 3.29 9.57 4.44
CA VAL A 146 4.69 9.19 4.61
C VAL A 146 5.67 10.36 4.42
N SER A 147 5.37 11.35 3.57
CA SER A 147 6.19 12.56 3.42
C SER A 147 6.19 13.42 4.69
N HIS A 148 5.07 13.44 5.42
CA HIS A 148 5.00 14.11 6.72
C HIS A 148 5.84 13.36 7.78
N TYR A 149 5.80 12.02 7.76
CA TYR A 149 6.67 11.20 8.59
C TYR A 149 8.16 11.48 8.30
N LEU A 150 8.56 11.48 7.03
CA LEU A 150 9.93 11.82 6.61
C LEU A 150 10.37 13.19 7.14
N LEU A 151 9.49 14.20 7.01
CA LEU A 151 9.76 15.55 7.51
C LEU A 151 9.98 15.56 9.02
N ALA A 152 9.12 14.90 9.78
CA ALA A 152 9.25 14.82 11.23
C ALA A 152 10.56 14.14 11.65
N ARG A 153 10.93 13.04 10.99
CA ARG A 153 12.21 12.33 11.22
C ARG A 153 13.41 13.21 10.87
N GLY A 154 13.34 13.96 9.77
CA GLY A 154 14.38 14.93 9.40
C GLY A 154 14.54 16.03 10.43
N LEU A 155 13.44 16.67 10.85
CA LEU A 155 13.46 17.73 11.88
C LEU A 155 14.04 17.22 13.22
N GLU A 156 13.61 16.03 13.66
CA GLU A 156 14.11 15.40 14.88
C GLU A 156 15.62 15.20 14.85
N SER A 157 16.21 14.85 13.70
CA SER A 157 17.65 14.61 13.55
C SER A 157 18.52 15.85 13.81
N VAL A 158 17.93 17.05 13.71
CA VAL A 158 18.60 18.34 13.98
C VAL A 158 18.05 19.08 15.19
N GLY A 159 17.26 18.40 16.05
CA GLY A 159 16.69 18.96 17.26
C GLY A 159 15.55 19.96 17.01
N LEU A 160 14.97 19.95 15.82
CA LEU A 160 13.76 20.69 15.48
C LEU A 160 12.52 19.81 15.63
N SER A 161 11.37 20.42 15.56
CA SER A 161 10.06 19.77 15.57
C SER A 161 9.11 20.49 14.63
N GLU A 162 7.96 19.92 14.38
CA GLU A 162 6.92 20.54 13.56
C GLU A 162 6.38 21.87 14.10
N ARG A 163 6.64 22.17 15.38
CA ARG A 163 6.34 23.50 15.97
C ARG A 163 7.26 24.61 15.46
N ASP A 164 8.41 24.21 14.90
CA ASP A 164 9.41 25.13 14.36
C ASP A 164 9.20 25.47 12.88
N ILE A 165 8.21 24.85 12.23
CA ILE A 165 7.88 25.03 10.81
C ILE A 165 6.36 25.21 10.63
N LYS A 166 5.91 25.39 9.39
CA LYS A 166 4.49 25.35 9.03
C LYS A 166 4.26 24.30 7.95
N VAL A 167 3.56 23.22 8.26
CA VAL A 167 3.12 22.27 7.25
C VAL A 167 2.04 22.89 6.38
N VAL A 168 2.14 22.70 5.06
CA VAL A 168 1.17 23.15 4.06
C VAL A 168 0.76 21.94 3.22
N ASN A 169 -0.49 21.50 3.40
CA ASN A 169 -1.02 20.39 2.63
C ASN A 169 -1.07 20.73 1.14
N THR A 170 -0.47 19.89 0.32
CA THR A 170 -0.38 20.03 -1.13
C THR A 170 -0.46 18.64 -1.74
N SER A 171 -1.39 18.44 -2.67
CA SER A 171 -1.52 17.19 -3.42
C SER A 171 -0.24 16.87 -4.18
N ASP A 172 0.11 15.59 -4.29
CA ASP A 172 1.23 15.11 -5.09
C ASP A 172 1.13 15.59 -6.54
N ALA A 173 -0.06 15.60 -7.14
CA ALA A 173 -0.30 16.10 -8.49
C ALA A 173 0.07 17.60 -8.68
N ASP A 174 -0.01 18.42 -7.63
CA ASP A 174 0.23 19.86 -7.67
C ASP A 174 1.63 20.26 -7.18
N LEU A 175 2.35 19.37 -6.52
CA LEU A 175 3.52 19.71 -5.70
C LEU A 175 4.68 20.27 -6.52
N VAL A 176 4.98 19.72 -7.70
CA VAL A 176 6.06 20.17 -8.58
C VAL A 176 5.73 21.58 -9.11
N ALA A 177 4.49 21.79 -9.57
CA ALA A 177 4.02 23.08 -10.07
C ALA A 177 4.03 24.15 -8.95
N ALA A 178 3.61 23.78 -7.74
CA ALA A 178 3.67 24.66 -6.58
C ALA A 178 5.10 25.05 -6.23
N PHE A 179 6.04 24.10 -6.22
CA PHE A 179 7.45 24.37 -5.94
C PHE A 179 8.13 25.24 -7.02
N ALA A 180 7.69 25.19 -8.27
CA ALA A 180 8.19 26.07 -9.31
C ALA A 180 7.86 27.57 -9.05
N THR A 181 6.83 27.87 -8.25
CA THR A 181 6.46 29.26 -7.90
C THR A 181 7.42 29.86 -6.86
N SER A 182 7.54 31.19 -6.82
CA SER A 182 8.36 31.88 -5.80
C SER A 182 7.79 31.77 -4.37
N GLY A 183 6.50 31.45 -4.24
CA GLY A 183 5.80 31.37 -2.94
C GLY A 183 6.14 30.13 -2.13
N VAL A 184 6.56 29.04 -2.74
CA VAL A 184 6.93 27.78 -2.06
C VAL A 184 8.44 27.72 -1.92
N GLN A 185 8.93 27.54 -0.68
CA GLN A 185 10.36 27.51 -0.36
C GLN A 185 10.89 26.12 -0.06
N ALA A 186 10.07 25.23 0.44
CA ALA A 186 10.45 23.86 0.81
C ALA A 186 9.35 22.88 0.47
N VAL A 187 9.74 21.68 0.06
CA VAL A 187 8.85 20.54 -0.21
C VAL A 187 9.41 19.26 0.37
N ALA A 188 8.51 18.33 0.75
CA ALA A 188 8.85 16.95 0.98
C ALA A 188 8.01 16.08 0.03
N THR A 189 8.66 15.18 -0.72
CA THR A 189 8.05 14.38 -1.76
C THR A 189 8.90 13.15 -2.11
N TRP A 190 8.43 12.38 -3.07
CA TRP A 190 9.05 11.14 -3.56
C TRP A 190 9.28 11.16 -5.07
N ASN A 191 10.05 10.21 -5.58
CA ASN A 191 10.28 10.05 -7.03
C ASN A 191 9.04 9.47 -7.76
N PRO A 192 8.74 9.99 -8.95
CA PRO A 192 9.59 10.86 -9.80
C PRO A 192 9.57 12.35 -9.43
N LEU A 193 8.61 12.83 -8.66
CA LEU A 193 8.46 14.26 -8.32
C LEU A 193 9.72 14.83 -7.63
N LEU A 194 10.38 14.04 -6.78
CA LEU A 194 11.63 14.44 -6.13
C LEU A 194 12.74 14.72 -7.16
N ALA A 195 12.85 13.90 -8.20
CA ALA A 195 13.81 14.11 -9.28
C ALA A 195 13.52 15.42 -10.03
N GLU A 196 12.24 15.71 -10.31
CA GLU A 196 11.82 16.95 -10.99
C GLU A 196 12.16 18.20 -10.16
N VAL A 197 11.83 18.22 -8.86
CA VAL A 197 12.13 19.36 -8.00
C VAL A 197 13.63 19.52 -7.73
N THR A 198 14.38 18.43 -7.66
CA THR A 198 15.85 18.50 -7.48
C THR A 198 16.60 18.92 -8.74
N ALA A 199 16.02 18.73 -9.92
CA ALA A 199 16.56 19.24 -11.20
C ALA A 199 16.38 20.76 -11.38
N MET A 200 15.57 21.41 -10.55
CA MET A 200 15.39 22.87 -10.62
C MET A 200 16.64 23.61 -10.17
N PRO A 201 16.92 24.81 -10.72
CA PRO A 201 18.11 25.56 -10.36
C PRO A 201 18.06 26.06 -8.92
N LYS A 202 19.21 26.12 -8.28
CA LYS A 202 19.40 26.69 -6.94
C LYS A 202 18.50 26.06 -5.88
N VAL A 203 18.54 24.75 -5.80
CA VAL A 203 17.87 23.96 -4.75
C VAL A 203 18.89 23.12 -4.00
N SER A 204 18.55 22.69 -2.79
CA SER A 204 19.31 21.75 -1.97
C SER A 204 18.39 20.63 -1.49
N LYS A 205 18.70 19.36 -1.79
CA LYS A 205 18.11 18.22 -1.08
C LYS A 205 18.79 18.13 0.27
N VAL A 206 18.04 18.36 1.35
CA VAL A 206 18.57 18.51 2.71
C VAL A 206 18.41 17.29 3.59
N PHE A 207 17.51 16.39 3.21
CA PHE A 207 17.28 15.10 3.87
C PHE A 207 16.65 14.12 2.87
N ASP A 208 16.90 12.84 3.05
CA ASP A 208 16.17 11.79 2.32
C ASP A 208 16.06 10.51 3.14
N SER A 209 15.24 9.58 2.65
CA SER A 209 14.94 8.29 3.29
C SER A 209 16.15 7.37 3.44
N GLY A 210 17.23 7.61 2.71
CA GLY A 210 18.51 6.90 2.92
C GLY A 210 19.11 7.14 4.30
N GLN A 211 18.68 8.18 5.03
CA GLN A 211 19.09 8.46 6.41
C GLN A 211 18.21 7.75 7.46
N ILE A 212 17.12 7.14 7.02
CA ILE A 212 16.19 6.34 7.84
C ILE A 212 15.83 5.02 7.12
N PRO A 213 16.84 4.22 6.70
CA PRO A 213 16.62 3.06 5.84
C PRO A 213 15.66 2.04 6.49
N GLY A 214 14.70 1.55 5.70
CA GLY A 214 13.72 0.57 6.15
C GLY A 214 12.59 1.13 7.02
N GLU A 215 12.45 2.46 7.16
CA GLU A 215 11.31 3.07 7.86
C GLU A 215 10.14 3.38 6.93
N ILE A 216 10.37 3.67 5.65
CA ILE A 216 9.34 3.88 4.62
C ILE A 216 9.31 2.63 3.74
N ILE A 217 8.26 1.83 3.89
CA ILE A 217 8.15 0.49 3.30
C ILE A 217 6.96 0.47 2.35
N ASP A 218 7.16 -0.07 1.16
CA ASP A 218 6.17 -0.13 0.10
C ASP A 218 5.51 -1.50 0.01
N LEU A 219 4.18 -1.49 0.00
CA LEU A 219 3.35 -2.67 0.15
C LEU A 219 2.34 -2.80 -1.00
N MET A 220 2.02 -4.03 -1.36
CA MET A 220 0.71 -4.35 -1.94
C MET A 220 -0.20 -4.85 -0.82
N VAL A 221 -1.23 -4.09 -0.53
CA VAL A 221 -2.19 -4.35 0.55
C VAL A 221 -3.48 -4.89 -0.04
N VAL A 222 -4.02 -5.96 0.53
CA VAL A 222 -5.27 -6.60 0.11
C VAL A 222 -6.24 -6.62 1.28
N ASN A 223 -7.53 -6.41 1.02
CA ASN A 223 -8.56 -6.61 2.04
C ASN A 223 -8.49 -8.06 2.56
N THR A 224 -8.32 -8.24 3.87
CA THR A 224 -8.06 -9.55 4.50
C THR A 224 -9.17 -10.54 4.23
N ARG A 225 -10.44 -10.09 4.27
CA ARG A 225 -11.58 -10.97 3.99
C ARG A 225 -11.59 -11.37 2.51
N THR A 226 -11.39 -10.41 1.61
CA THR A 226 -11.33 -10.70 0.16
C THR A 226 -10.25 -11.72 -0.14
N LEU A 227 -9.06 -11.57 0.48
CA LEU A 227 -7.93 -12.51 0.32
C LEU A 227 -8.25 -13.91 0.88
N GLY A 228 -8.87 -13.97 2.07
CA GLY A 228 -9.27 -15.22 2.70
C GLY A 228 -10.33 -15.99 1.91
N ASP A 229 -11.32 -15.27 1.37
CA ASP A 229 -12.37 -15.85 0.53
C ASP A 229 -11.85 -16.25 -0.87
N ASN A 230 -10.75 -15.63 -1.34
CA ASN A 230 -10.20 -15.79 -2.70
C ASN A 230 -8.67 -15.93 -2.70
N PRO A 231 -8.11 -17.06 -2.24
CA PRO A 231 -6.65 -17.27 -2.24
C PRO A 231 -6.01 -17.21 -3.64
N ALA A 232 -6.78 -17.43 -4.69
CA ALA A 232 -6.38 -17.27 -6.09
C ALA A 232 -5.85 -15.85 -6.37
N LEU A 233 -6.48 -14.81 -5.78
CA LEU A 233 -6.03 -13.42 -5.93
C LEU A 233 -4.61 -13.24 -5.38
N GLY A 234 -4.34 -13.73 -4.16
CA GLY A 234 -3.01 -13.63 -3.56
C GLY A 234 -1.92 -14.33 -4.37
N LYS A 235 -2.24 -15.53 -4.90
CA LYS A 235 -1.32 -16.26 -5.79
C LYS A 235 -1.06 -15.51 -7.10
N ALA A 236 -2.11 -14.96 -7.71
CA ALA A 236 -1.99 -14.23 -8.97
C ALA A 236 -1.16 -12.95 -8.80
N LEU A 237 -1.41 -12.17 -7.75
CA LEU A 237 -0.65 -10.94 -7.49
C LEU A 237 0.81 -11.22 -7.16
N ALA A 238 1.10 -12.20 -6.28
CA ALA A 238 2.47 -12.57 -5.95
C ALA A 238 3.21 -13.13 -7.17
N GLY A 239 2.54 -13.97 -7.98
CA GLY A 239 3.13 -14.51 -9.20
C GLY A 239 3.46 -13.43 -10.22
N ALA A 240 2.54 -12.50 -10.45
CA ALA A 240 2.75 -11.39 -11.38
C ALA A 240 3.89 -10.48 -10.90
N TRP A 241 3.91 -10.13 -9.62
CA TRP A 241 4.96 -9.28 -9.05
C TRP A 241 6.35 -9.88 -9.21
N TYR A 242 6.55 -11.11 -8.74
CA TYR A 242 7.89 -11.72 -8.79
C TYR A 242 8.33 -12.12 -10.20
N GLU A 243 7.42 -12.31 -11.13
CA GLU A 243 7.78 -12.45 -12.54
C GLU A 243 8.32 -11.12 -13.09
N VAL A 244 7.65 -9.98 -12.80
CA VAL A 244 8.18 -8.67 -13.21
C VAL A 244 9.51 -8.38 -12.53
N MET A 245 9.65 -8.69 -11.23
CA MET A 245 10.93 -8.54 -10.52
C MET A 245 12.05 -9.31 -11.21
N SER A 246 11.79 -10.55 -11.62
CA SER A 246 12.75 -11.36 -12.36
C SER A 246 13.12 -10.78 -13.73
N VAL A 247 12.13 -10.21 -14.44
CA VAL A 247 12.37 -9.59 -15.75
C VAL A 247 13.18 -8.30 -15.60
N MET A 248 12.72 -7.37 -14.74
CA MET A 248 13.31 -6.04 -14.65
C MET A 248 14.69 -6.01 -14.01
N SER A 249 15.01 -6.99 -13.15
CA SER A 249 16.34 -7.09 -12.52
C SER A 249 17.39 -7.73 -13.44
N ALA A 250 16.96 -8.37 -14.52
CA ALA A 250 17.86 -9.07 -15.40
C ALA A 250 18.68 -8.09 -16.28
N ASP A 251 19.98 -8.34 -16.38
CA ASP A 251 20.87 -7.66 -17.34
C ASP A 251 20.73 -8.30 -18.73
N THR A 252 19.58 -8.10 -19.33
CA THR A 252 19.20 -8.63 -20.65
C THR A 252 18.45 -7.57 -21.45
N PRO A 253 18.40 -7.69 -22.79
CA PRO A 253 17.57 -6.78 -23.61
C PRO A 253 16.10 -6.72 -23.19
N ALA A 254 15.54 -7.81 -22.67
CA ALA A 254 14.17 -7.84 -22.16
C ALA A 254 14.04 -7.07 -20.85
N GLY A 255 15.02 -7.17 -19.94
CA GLY A 255 15.06 -6.41 -18.69
C GLY A 255 15.23 -4.91 -18.95
N GLU A 256 16.13 -4.54 -19.87
CA GLU A 256 16.30 -3.14 -20.30
C GLU A 256 15.03 -2.58 -20.93
N ALA A 257 14.37 -3.36 -21.82
CA ALA A 257 13.12 -2.93 -22.43
C ALA A 257 12.00 -2.75 -21.40
N ALA A 258 11.91 -3.61 -20.37
CA ALA A 258 10.95 -3.48 -19.28
C ALA A 258 11.21 -2.20 -18.46
N ARG A 259 12.46 -1.93 -18.08
CA ARG A 259 12.82 -0.69 -17.35
C ARG A 259 12.60 0.56 -18.22
N THR A 260 12.89 0.50 -19.52
CA THR A 260 12.61 1.59 -20.46
C THR A 260 11.12 1.89 -20.57
N HIS A 261 10.28 0.84 -20.60
CA HIS A 261 8.83 1.01 -20.60
C HIS A 261 8.35 1.68 -19.31
N MET A 262 8.81 1.20 -18.14
CA MET A 262 8.47 1.79 -16.84
C MET A 262 8.96 3.24 -16.74
N ALA A 263 10.15 3.55 -17.26
CA ALA A 263 10.68 4.91 -17.31
C ALA A 263 9.76 5.85 -18.10
N ALA A 264 9.34 5.45 -19.29
CA ALA A 264 8.42 6.24 -20.12
C ALA A 264 7.08 6.47 -19.42
N ALA A 265 6.53 5.45 -18.77
CA ALA A 265 5.29 5.55 -18.00
C ALA A 265 5.43 6.43 -16.74
N ALA A 266 6.63 6.49 -16.15
CA ALA A 266 6.97 7.39 -15.05
C ALA A 266 7.33 8.82 -15.51
N GLY A 267 7.27 9.13 -16.81
CA GLY A 267 7.57 10.45 -17.36
C GLY A 267 9.07 10.80 -17.39
N THR A 268 9.96 9.79 -17.39
CA THR A 268 11.41 9.97 -17.43
C THR A 268 12.06 9.07 -18.50
N ASP A 269 13.38 9.14 -18.64
CA ASP A 269 14.15 8.22 -19.47
C ASP A 269 14.72 7.04 -18.63
N LEU A 270 15.33 6.07 -19.31
CA LEU A 270 15.91 4.90 -18.64
C LEU A 270 16.95 5.27 -17.58
N VAL A 271 17.82 6.25 -17.87
CA VAL A 271 18.85 6.70 -16.94
C VAL A 271 18.25 7.32 -15.68
N GLY A 272 17.23 8.16 -15.86
CA GLY A 272 16.48 8.77 -14.75
C GLY A 272 15.76 7.71 -13.90
N TYR A 273 15.11 6.74 -14.55
CA TYR A 273 14.42 5.67 -13.81
C TYR A 273 15.40 4.75 -13.06
N GLU A 274 16.52 4.38 -13.67
CA GLU A 274 17.54 3.58 -13.00
C GLU A 274 18.17 4.31 -11.81
N ALA A 275 18.32 5.64 -11.88
CA ALA A 275 18.72 6.46 -10.73
C ALA A 275 17.67 6.44 -9.60
N GLN A 276 16.39 6.45 -9.95
CA GLN A 276 15.29 6.32 -8.97
C GLN A 276 15.27 4.92 -8.35
N LEU A 277 15.49 3.85 -9.14
CA LEU A 277 15.61 2.49 -8.63
C LEU A 277 16.83 2.31 -7.71
N ALA A 278 17.94 3.00 -7.99
CA ALA A 278 19.11 3.00 -7.11
C ALA A 278 18.85 3.66 -5.75
N ALA A 279 17.87 4.57 -5.69
CA ALA A 279 17.37 5.20 -4.46
C ALA A 279 16.21 4.41 -3.80
N THR A 280 15.91 3.22 -4.31
CA THR A 280 14.87 2.31 -3.80
C THR A 280 15.52 0.95 -3.51
N ARG A 281 15.37 0.46 -2.29
CA ARG A 281 15.82 -0.90 -1.97
C ARG A 281 14.76 -1.90 -2.43
N MET A 282 14.70 -2.15 -3.73
CA MET A 282 13.81 -3.16 -4.30
C MET A 282 14.15 -4.57 -3.79
N PHE A 283 13.12 -5.36 -3.47
CA PHE A 283 13.26 -6.79 -3.23
C PHE A 283 12.99 -7.55 -4.52
N TYR A 284 14.02 -7.74 -5.31
CA TYR A 284 13.91 -8.40 -6.61
C TYR A 284 13.59 -9.89 -6.54
N SER A 285 13.68 -10.48 -5.35
CA SER A 285 13.28 -11.86 -5.14
C SER A 285 12.31 -12.00 -3.97
N ALA A 286 11.44 -13.01 -4.07
CA ALA A 286 10.53 -13.34 -2.97
C ALA A 286 11.28 -13.72 -1.67
N ALA A 287 12.49 -14.28 -1.78
CA ALA A 287 13.32 -14.63 -0.64
C ALA A 287 13.82 -13.38 0.12
N GLU A 288 14.21 -12.30 -0.59
CA GLU A 288 14.60 -11.03 0.04
C GLU A 288 13.41 -10.37 0.75
N ALA A 289 12.25 -10.28 0.09
CA ALA A 289 11.03 -9.75 0.67
C ALA A 289 10.60 -10.55 1.92
N LEU A 290 10.67 -11.88 1.85
CA LEU A 290 10.37 -12.78 2.96
C LEU A 290 11.33 -12.54 4.15
N ALA A 291 12.63 -12.50 3.89
CA ALA A 291 13.64 -12.26 4.93
C ALA A 291 13.42 -10.91 5.63
N PHE A 292 13.07 -9.85 4.90
CA PHE A 292 12.75 -8.56 5.49
C PHE A 292 11.45 -8.63 6.31
N THR A 293 10.39 -9.25 5.76
CA THR A 293 9.09 -9.36 6.43
C THR A 293 9.16 -10.16 7.73
N GLU A 294 10.07 -11.15 7.81
CA GLU A 294 10.30 -11.98 8.99
C GLU A 294 11.34 -11.39 9.95
N SER A 295 11.97 -10.28 9.59
CA SER A 295 12.99 -9.64 10.42
C SER A 295 12.39 -8.97 11.66
N ALA A 296 13.17 -8.90 12.73
CA ALA A 296 12.80 -8.13 13.92
C ALA A 296 12.76 -6.60 13.67
N ALA A 297 13.34 -6.12 12.56
CA ALA A 297 13.34 -4.71 12.20
C ALA A 297 11.94 -4.22 11.83
N LEU A 298 11.15 -5.04 11.14
CA LEU A 298 9.82 -4.63 10.68
C LEU A 298 8.86 -4.28 11.83
N PRO A 299 8.64 -5.12 12.88
CA PRO A 299 7.83 -4.73 14.02
C PRO A 299 8.36 -3.50 14.76
N ALA A 300 9.69 -3.34 14.86
CA ALA A 300 10.31 -2.18 15.50
C ALA A 300 10.04 -0.88 14.72
N THR A 301 10.14 -0.92 13.39
CA THR A 301 9.75 0.19 12.50
C THR A 301 8.28 0.54 12.68
N MET A 302 7.40 -0.46 12.62
CA MET A 302 5.95 -0.22 12.74
C MET A 302 5.56 0.32 14.12
N THR A 303 6.31 0.02 15.17
CA THR A 303 6.12 0.66 16.49
C THR A 303 6.41 2.16 16.43
N LYS A 304 7.51 2.58 15.82
CA LYS A 304 7.83 4.00 15.62
C LYS A 304 6.76 4.71 14.78
N VAL A 305 6.31 4.07 13.71
CA VAL A 305 5.24 4.58 12.84
C VAL A 305 3.95 4.75 13.63
N ALA A 306 3.58 3.78 14.47
CA ALA A 306 2.38 3.88 15.31
C ALA A 306 2.49 5.00 16.36
N GLU A 307 3.66 5.19 16.97
CA GLU A 307 3.92 6.28 17.91
C GLU A 307 3.78 7.66 17.23
N PHE A 308 4.37 7.81 16.04
CA PHE A 308 4.21 9.01 15.24
C PHE A 308 2.73 9.23 14.90
N SER A 309 2.05 8.22 14.39
CA SER A 309 0.66 8.28 13.97
C SER A 309 -0.27 8.66 15.13
N PHE A 310 -0.02 8.11 16.32
CA PHE A 310 -0.78 8.48 17.53
C PHE A 310 -0.56 9.93 17.93
N LYS A 311 0.70 10.40 17.92
CA LYS A 311 1.07 11.79 18.24
C LYS A 311 0.35 12.81 17.34
N HIS A 312 0.07 12.41 16.10
CA HIS A 312 -0.61 13.24 15.10
C HIS A 312 -2.12 12.99 14.99
N GLY A 313 -2.68 12.16 15.87
CA GLY A 313 -4.12 11.86 15.88
C GLY A 313 -4.61 10.95 14.72
N LEU A 314 -3.69 10.30 14.01
CA LEU A 314 -4.00 9.51 12.82
C LEU A 314 -4.60 8.13 13.10
N LEU A 315 -4.60 7.70 14.36
CA LEU A 315 -5.21 6.43 14.77
C LEU A 315 -6.70 6.58 15.15
N GLY A 316 -7.29 7.73 14.84
CA GLY A 316 -8.69 8.06 15.11
C GLY A 316 -8.93 8.73 16.46
N GLU A 317 -10.02 9.49 16.57
CA GLU A 317 -10.37 10.27 17.78
C GLU A 317 -10.53 9.42 19.05
N GLY A 318 -10.85 8.15 18.92
CA GLY A 318 -10.98 7.20 20.02
C GLY A 318 -9.68 6.57 20.50
N ALA A 319 -8.56 6.77 19.81
CA ALA A 319 -7.27 6.20 20.15
C ALA A 319 -6.75 6.82 21.47
N ARG A 320 -6.34 5.97 22.41
CA ARG A 320 -5.80 6.38 23.71
C ARG A 320 -4.30 6.16 23.84
N SER A 321 -3.71 5.45 22.88
CA SER A 321 -2.28 5.17 22.80
C SER A 321 -1.91 4.78 21.36
N ALA A 322 -0.61 4.67 21.08
CA ALA A 322 -0.09 4.11 19.83
C ALA A 322 -0.55 2.66 19.56
N ASP A 323 -0.97 1.96 20.61
CA ASP A 323 -1.47 0.58 20.53
C ASP A 323 -2.96 0.46 20.13
N ALA A 324 -3.62 1.53 19.74
CA ALA A 324 -5.05 1.50 19.41
C ALA A 324 -5.39 0.49 18.29
N VAL A 325 -4.51 0.34 17.33
CA VAL A 325 -4.60 -0.62 16.22
C VAL A 325 -3.58 -1.74 16.43
N GLY A 326 -4.02 -3.00 16.34
CA GLY A 326 -3.14 -4.16 16.35
C GLY A 326 -2.54 -4.42 14.96
N MET A 327 -1.27 -4.78 14.96
CA MET A 327 -0.53 -5.20 13.77
C MET A 327 0.05 -6.59 13.99
N SER A 328 -0.21 -7.51 13.05
CA SER A 328 0.24 -8.90 13.11
C SER A 328 1.46 -9.11 12.19
N PHE A 329 2.45 -9.81 12.69
CA PHE A 329 3.70 -10.17 12.02
C PHE A 329 3.98 -11.66 12.16
N PRO A 330 4.88 -12.26 11.37
CA PRO A 330 5.26 -13.67 11.53
C PRO A 330 5.73 -14.03 12.93
N GLY A 331 6.37 -13.11 13.65
CA GLY A 331 6.90 -13.29 15.00
C GLY A 331 5.93 -12.93 16.15
N GLY A 332 4.74 -12.44 15.86
CA GLY A 332 3.78 -12.02 16.89
C GLY A 332 2.94 -10.81 16.51
N THR A 333 2.37 -10.14 17.51
CA THR A 333 1.49 -8.99 17.33
C THR A 333 2.00 -7.82 18.16
N THR A 334 2.00 -6.62 17.59
CA THR A 334 2.18 -5.36 18.32
C THR A 334 0.85 -4.60 18.38
N GLY A 335 0.73 -3.66 19.31
CA GLY A 335 -0.51 -2.92 19.53
C GLY A 335 -1.64 -3.80 20.10
N ASN A 336 -2.89 -3.44 19.82
CA ASN A 336 -4.07 -4.10 20.38
C ASN A 336 -4.38 -5.44 19.69
N ALA A 337 -3.98 -6.55 20.32
CA ALA A 337 -4.24 -7.89 19.80
C ALA A 337 -5.74 -8.23 19.61
N ALA A 338 -6.64 -7.51 20.30
CA ALA A 338 -8.09 -7.65 20.11
C ALA A 338 -8.63 -6.83 18.91
N ASN A 339 -7.82 -5.95 18.34
CA ASN A 339 -8.18 -5.08 17.22
C ASN A 339 -7.10 -5.10 16.12
N VAL A 340 -6.69 -6.29 15.69
CA VAL A 340 -5.72 -6.44 14.58
C VAL A 340 -6.38 -6.04 13.27
N LYS A 341 -5.82 -5.02 12.61
CA LYS A 341 -6.33 -4.46 11.34
C LYS A 341 -5.28 -4.35 10.24
N LEU A 342 -4.00 -4.55 10.58
CA LEU A 342 -2.93 -4.64 9.59
C LEU A 342 -2.13 -5.92 9.82
N ARG A 343 -1.95 -6.71 8.77
CA ARG A 343 -1.27 -8.01 8.82
C ARG A 343 -0.14 -8.04 7.81
N PHE A 344 1.06 -8.34 8.26
CA PHE A 344 2.19 -8.65 7.39
C PHE A 344 2.24 -10.17 7.24
N ASP A 345 1.59 -10.69 6.20
CA ASP A 345 1.44 -12.13 5.97
C ASP A 345 2.46 -12.62 4.93
N PRO A 346 3.46 -13.43 5.34
CA PRO A 346 4.50 -13.91 4.44
C PRO A 346 4.05 -15.06 3.53
N THR A 347 2.80 -15.54 3.65
CA THR A 347 2.34 -16.79 3.01
C THR A 347 2.59 -16.82 1.51
N TYR A 348 2.19 -15.77 0.79
CA TYR A 348 2.31 -15.75 -0.66
C TYR A 348 3.73 -15.43 -1.14
N MET A 349 4.48 -14.63 -0.38
CA MET A 349 5.92 -14.42 -0.61
C MET A 349 6.69 -15.73 -0.42
N ARG A 350 6.35 -16.51 0.61
CA ARG A 350 6.94 -17.83 0.85
C ARG A 350 6.59 -18.83 -0.25
N MET A 351 5.31 -18.85 -0.70
CA MET A 351 4.92 -19.69 -1.84
C MET A 351 5.71 -19.35 -3.10
N ALA A 352 5.95 -18.06 -3.35
CA ALA A 352 6.78 -17.61 -4.47
C ALA A 352 8.24 -18.06 -4.30
N ALA A 353 8.83 -17.87 -3.11
CA ALA A 353 10.21 -18.25 -2.83
C ALA A 353 10.44 -19.77 -2.95
N ASP A 354 9.43 -20.58 -2.56
CA ASP A 354 9.46 -22.04 -2.64
C ASP A 354 9.11 -22.59 -4.03
N GLY A 355 8.76 -21.76 -5.01
CA GLY A 355 8.26 -22.20 -6.32
C GLY A 355 6.91 -22.92 -6.27
N LYS A 356 6.06 -22.58 -5.29
CA LYS A 356 4.76 -23.21 -5.03
C LYS A 356 3.56 -22.38 -5.48
N LEU A 357 3.76 -21.44 -6.37
CA LEU A 357 2.68 -20.71 -7.05
C LEU A 357 2.14 -21.44 -8.29
N ASP A 358 2.53 -22.69 -8.48
CA ASP A 358 2.06 -23.53 -9.57
C ASP A 358 0.76 -24.25 -9.27
#